data_97f019ad43fb52571d25b576e7f170f5
#
_entry.id   97f019ad43fb52571d25b576e7f170f5
#
_cell.length_a   1.000
_cell.length_b   1.000
_cell.length_c   1.000
_cell.angle_alpha   90.00
_cell.angle_beta   90.00
_cell.angle_gamma   90.00
#
_symmetry.space_group_name_H-M   'P 1'
#
loop_
_entity.id
_entity.type
_entity.pdbx_description
1 polymer ?
#
loop_
_entity_poly.entity_id
_entity_poly.type
_entity_poly.pdbx_seq_one_letter_code
_entity_poly.pdbx_strand_id
1 'polypeptide(L)'
;MKSKNQIVADWLPRYTGTPSDKFAKHILLVNFNNYVELFARRFKVSVDGKDKPMPNATANGITIINFSMGSANAATIMDLLSSIQPKACLFLGKCGGLKRKNKIGDLILPIAAIRGEGTSNDYFPSEVPALPAFSLQKAISSTIRNHNRDYWTGTVYSTNRRVWEHDDEFKQYLRRIRCMAIDMETATIFITGFFNKIPTGALLLVSDQPMVPEGIKTAESDKKVTREFLDMHLQIGIESLGELINHGVTVKHLRF
;
A
#
# COMPACT_ATOMS: atom_id res chain seq x y z
N MET A 1 19.05 -8.38 -26.56
CA MET A 1 18.34 -8.65 -25.27
C MET A 1 17.34 -7.53 -25.04
N LYS A 2 16.09 -7.83 -24.62
CA LYS A 2 15.11 -6.77 -24.30
C LYS A 2 15.57 -6.01 -23.05
N SER A 3 15.43 -4.68 -23.04
CA SER A 3 15.67 -3.86 -21.85
C SER A 3 14.55 -4.04 -20.81
N LYS A 4 14.81 -3.67 -19.53
CA LYS A 4 13.75 -3.67 -18.48
C LYS A 4 12.52 -2.90 -18.96
N ASN A 5 12.71 -1.71 -19.53
CA ASN A 5 11.59 -0.86 -20.01
C ASN A 5 10.74 -1.55 -21.07
N GLN A 6 11.34 -2.29 -21.99
CA GLN A 6 10.60 -3.06 -23.00
C GLN A 6 9.80 -4.21 -22.37
N ILE A 7 10.41 -4.91 -21.39
CA ILE A 7 9.74 -6.02 -20.70
C ILE A 7 8.53 -5.51 -19.91
N VAL A 8 8.70 -4.49 -19.09
CA VAL A 8 7.61 -3.98 -18.24
C VAL A 8 6.49 -3.33 -19.05
N ALA A 9 6.81 -2.66 -20.16
CA ALA A 9 5.82 -2.11 -21.08
C ALA A 9 4.96 -3.21 -21.74
N ASP A 10 5.56 -4.34 -22.11
CA ASP A 10 4.83 -5.50 -22.64
C ASP A 10 3.98 -6.19 -21.54
N TRP A 11 4.48 -6.22 -20.30
CA TRP A 11 3.86 -7.00 -19.23
C TRP A 11 2.74 -6.26 -18.50
N LEU A 12 2.80 -4.93 -18.38
CA LEU A 12 1.76 -4.17 -17.70
C LEU A 12 0.35 -4.47 -18.27
N PRO A 13 0.09 -4.36 -19.58
CA PRO A 13 -1.21 -4.73 -20.14
C PRO A 13 -1.55 -6.22 -19.97
N ARG A 14 -0.55 -7.10 -20.01
CA ARG A 14 -0.75 -8.54 -19.84
C ARG A 14 -1.24 -8.91 -18.42
N TYR A 15 -0.74 -8.22 -17.39
CA TYR A 15 -1.12 -8.45 -15.99
C TYR A 15 -2.43 -7.76 -15.61
N THR A 16 -2.71 -6.62 -16.23
CA THR A 16 -3.82 -5.75 -15.84
C THR A 16 -5.02 -5.80 -16.80
N GLY A 17 -4.83 -6.29 -18.02
CA GLY A 17 -5.84 -6.21 -19.08
C GLY A 17 -6.07 -4.80 -19.64
N THR A 18 -5.29 -3.81 -19.19
CA THR A 18 -5.45 -2.38 -19.51
C THR A 18 -4.26 -1.86 -20.28
N PRO A 19 -4.45 -1.21 -21.45
CA PRO A 19 -3.36 -0.56 -22.18
C PRO A 19 -2.65 0.51 -21.35
N SER A 20 -1.34 0.65 -21.52
CA SER A 20 -0.50 1.54 -20.68
C SER A 20 -0.90 3.02 -20.75
N ASP A 21 -1.46 3.48 -21.86
CA ASP A 21 -1.95 4.85 -22.07
C ASP A 21 -3.28 5.16 -21.34
N LYS A 22 -3.97 4.14 -20.84
CA LYS A 22 -5.23 4.28 -20.08
C LYS A 22 -5.02 4.46 -18.59
N PHE A 23 -3.81 4.26 -18.09
CA PHE A 23 -3.51 4.48 -16.67
C PHE A 23 -3.40 5.97 -16.36
N ALA A 24 -4.00 6.37 -15.24
CA ALA A 24 -3.75 7.69 -14.65
C ALA A 24 -2.31 7.77 -14.10
N LYS A 25 -1.85 9.00 -13.84
CA LYS A 25 -0.51 9.22 -13.25
C LYS A 25 -0.50 9.16 -11.71
N HIS A 26 -1.64 9.01 -11.07
CA HIS A 26 -1.79 8.80 -9.64
C HIS A 26 -2.40 7.43 -9.42
N ILE A 27 -1.66 6.57 -8.73
CA ILE A 27 -2.00 5.16 -8.57
C ILE A 27 -2.38 4.88 -7.12
N LEU A 28 -3.51 4.22 -6.94
CA LEU A 28 -3.96 3.68 -5.67
C LEU A 28 -3.74 2.16 -5.69
N LEU A 29 -2.79 1.68 -4.91
CA LEU A 29 -2.45 0.26 -4.79
C LEU A 29 -3.26 -0.37 -3.66
N VAL A 30 -3.84 -1.52 -3.93
CA VAL A 30 -4.59 -2.32 -2.94
C VAL A 30 -4.27 -3.80 -3.11
N ASN A 31 -4.52 -4.59 -2.07
CA ASN A 31 -4.30 -6.04 -2.11
C ASN A 31 -5.60 -6.86 -1.95
N PHE A 32 -6.77 -6.22 -2.11
CA PHE A 32 -8.07 -6.88 -2.06
C PHE A 32 -9.03 -6.30 -3.12
N ASN A 33 -9.77 -7.19 -3.82
CA ASN A 33 -10.72 -6.81 -4.87
C ASN A 33 -11.83 -5.86 -4.40
N ASN A 34 -12.27 -6.00 -3.15
CA ASN A 34 -13.37 -5.19 -2.61
C ASN A 34 -13.10 -3.68 -2.73
N TYR A 35 -11.83 -3.24 -2.68
CA TYR A 35 -11.47 -1.84 -2.88
C TYR A 35 -11.67 -1.40 -4.34
N VAL A 36 -11.27 -2.24 -5.31
CA VAL A 36 -11.44 -1.94 -6.74
C VAL A 36 -12.92 -1.89 -7.11
N GLU A 37 -13.71 -2.85 -6.61
CA GLU A 37 -15.16 -2.91 -6.83
C GLU A 37 -15.88 -1.71 -6.21
N LEU A 38 -15.48 -1.30 -5.00
CA LEU A 38 -16.07 -0.14 -4.32
C LEU A 38 -15.72 1.16 -5.06
N PHE A 39 -14.47 1.31 -5.51
CA PHE A 39 -14.04 2.43 -6.34
C PHE A 39 -14.84 2.50 -7.65
N ALA A 40 -14.94 1.38 -8.36
CA ALA A 40 -15.67 1.30 -9.63
C ALA A 40 -17.14 1.66 -9.46
N ARG A 41 -17.81 1.17 -8.41
CA ARG A 41 -19.20 1.53 -8.09
C ARG A 41 -19.36 3.02 -7.77
N ARG A 42 -18.44 3.60 -6.96
CA ARG A 42 -18.49 5.00 -6.56
C ARG A 42 -18.40 5.93 -7.76
N PHE A 43 -17.54 5.64 -8.71
CA PHE A 43 -17.33 6.48 -9.90
C PHE A 43 -18.13 6.02 -11.12
N LYS A 44 -18.93 4.95 -11.00
CA LYS A 44 -19.74 4.38 -12.11
C LYS A 44 -18.88 4.02 -13.31
N VAL A 45 -17.71 3.43 -13.08
CA VAL A 45 -16.80 2.93 -14.11
C VAL A 45 -16.71 1.40 -14.08
N SER A 46 -16.22 0.81 -15.16
CA SER A 46 -15.95 -0.63 -15.22
C SER A 46 -14.71 -1.01 -14.42
N VAL A 47 -14.65 -2.25 -13.97
CA VAL A 47 -13.41 -2.90 -13.54
C VAL A 47 -12.83 -3.61 -14.76
N ASP A 48 -11.62 -3.20 -15.14
CA ASP A 48 -10.85 -3.82 -16.21
C ASP A 48 -10.00 -4.97 -15.66
N GLY A 49 -9.69 -5.95 -16.52
CA GLY A 49 -8.83 -7.08 -16.16
C GLY A 49 -9.39 -7.98 -15.05
N LYS A 50 -10.70 -8.20 -14.99
CA LYS A 50 -11.34 -9.08 -13.99
C LYS A 50 -10.82 -10.52 -14.04
N ASP A 51 -10.40 -10.96 -15.21
CA ASP A 51 -9.80 -12.27 -15.51
C ASP A 51 -8.26 -12.26 -15.44
N LYS A 52 -7.66 -11.13 -15.09
CA LYS A 52 -6.21 -10.95 -15.02
C LYS A 52 -5.73 -10.93 -13.57
N PRO A 53 -4.41 -11.15 -13.35
CA PRO A 53 -3.83 -11.11 -12.01
C PRO A 53 -4.02 -9.80 -11.24
N MET A 54 -4.14 -8.67 -11.97
CA MET A 54 -4.18 -7.34 -11.38
C MET A 54 -5.35 -6.50 -11.90
N PRO A 55 -6.61 -6.82 -11.48
CA PRO A 55 -7.78 -6.04 -11.85
C PRO A 55 -7.66 -4.60 -11.37
N ASN A 56 -8.22 -3.69 -12.17
CA ASN A 56 -8.05 -2.26 -11.95
C ASN A 56 -9.28 -1.46 -12.41
N ALA A 57 -9.35 -0.19 -12.04
CA ALA A 57 -10.33 0.76 -12.52
C ALA A 57 -9.75 2.18 -12.53
N THR A 58 -10.15 3.00 -13.49
CA THR A 58 -9.64 4.37 -13.63
C THR A 58 -10.78 5.37 -13.62
N ALA A 59 -10.67 6.39 -12.76
CA ALA A 59 -11.59 7.53 -12.70
C ALA A 59 -10.89 8.75 -12.10
N ASN A 60 -11.29 9.94 -12.52
CA ASN A 60 -10.89 11.22 -11.94
C ASN A 60 -9.36 11.40 -11.75
N GLY A 61 -8.58 10.93 -12.71
CA GLY A 61 -7.12 11.04 -12.69
C GLY A 61 -6.41 10.05 -11.74
N ILE A 62 -7.15 9.07 -11.20
CA ILE A 62 -6.64 8.00 -10.33
C ILE A 62 -6.92 6.65 -10.97
N THR A 63 -5.93 5.76 -11.00
CA THR A 63 -6.13 4.33 -11.27
C THR A 63 -5.94 3.53 -9.99
N ILE A 64 -6.96 2.79 -9.58
CA ILE A 64 -6.85 1.80 -8.51
C ILE A 64 -6.47 0.44 -9.10
N ILE A 65 -5.53 -0.27 -8.45
CA ILE A 65 -5.03 -1.57 -8.92
C ILE A 65 -4.98 -2.52 -7.74
N ASN A 66 -5.61 -3.68 -7.85
CA ASN A 66 -5.35 -4.78 -6.93
C ASN A 66 -4.16 -5.59 -7.44
N PHE A 67 -3.06 -5.57 -6.72
CA PHE A 67 -1.84 -6.33 -7.04
C PHE A 67 -1.75 -7.66 -6.28
N SER A 68 -2.79 -8.02 -5.52
CA SER A 68 -2.81 -9.18 -4.63
C SER A 68 -1.90 -9.01 -3.40
N MET A 69 -1.71 -10.06 -2.62
CA MET A 69 -0.98 -10.02 -1.35
C MET A 69 0.48 -10.44 -1.54
N GLY A 70 1.34 -9.84 -0.73
CA GLY A 70 2.73 -10.26 -0.53
C GLY A 70 3.76 -9.42 -1.30
N SER A 71 4.97 -9.43 -0.76
CA SER A 71 6.10 -8.62 -1.22
C SER A 71 6.49 -8.88 -2.69
N ALA A 72 6.43 -10.11 -3.17
CA ALA A 72 6.75 -10.43 -4.56
C ALA A 72 5.76 -9.78 -5.54
N ASN A 73 4.45 -9.76 -5.21
CA ASN A 73 3.43 -9.08 -6.02
C ASN A 73 3.60 -7.56 -5.94
N ALA A 74 3.92 -7.02 -4.76
CA ALA A 74 4.22 -5.60 -4.57
C ALA A 74 5.42 -5.16 -5.43
N ALA A 75 6.50 -5.94 -5.46
CA ALA A 75 7.66 -5.68 -6.31
C ALA A 75 7.27 -5.72 -7.80
N THR A 76 6.52 -6.74 -8.21
CA THR A 76 6.07 -6.91 -9.58
C THR A 76 5.27 -5.70 -10.07
N ILE A 77 4.24 -5.27 -9.34
CA ILE A 77 3.43 -4.12 -9.77
C ILE A 77 4.26 -2.84 -9.83
N MET A 78 5.17 -2.60 -8.88
CA MET A 78 6.02 -1.41 -8.88
C MET A 78 6.99 -1.40 -10.07
N ASP A 79 7.52 -2.57 -10.47
CA ASP A 79 8.32 -2.69 -11.68
C ASP A 79 7.48 -2.44 -12.95
N LEU A 80 6.28 -3.02 -13.04
CA LEU A 80 5.39 -2.80 -14.17
C LEU A 80 5.01 -1.32 -14.33
N LEU A 81 4.70 -0.64 -13.22
CA LEU A 81 4.36 0.77 -13.21
C LEU A 81 5.51 1.70 -13.61
N SER A 82 6.76 1.22 -13.55
CA SER A 82 7.90 2.01 -14.06
C SER A 82 7.79 2.35 -15.54
N SER A 83 7.03 1.56 -16.32
CA SER A 83 6.77 1.83 -17.75
C SER A 83 5.93 3.08 -18.00
N ILE A 84 5.08 3.47 -17.05
CA ILE A 84 4.19 4.63 -17.18
C ILE A 84 4.63 5.83 -16.33
N GLN A 85 5.65 5.66 -15.49
CA GLN A 85 6.21 6.70 -14.61
C GLN A 85 5.12 7.48 -13.84
N PRO A 86 4.45 6.87 -12.86
CA PRO A 86 3.43 7.55 -12.06
C PRO A 86 4.02 8.73 -11.29
N LYS A 87 3.20 9.76 -11.06
CA LYS A 87 3.57 10.89 -10.20
C LYS A 87 3.49 10.55 -8.71
N ALA A 88 2.63 9.61 -8.36
CA ALA A 88 2.48 9.09 -7.00
C ALA A 88 1.83 7.72 -6.99
N CYS A 89 2.27 6.85 -6.09
CA CYS A 89 1.64 5.57 -5.75
C CYS A 89 1.31 5.55 -4.25
N LEU A 90 0.03 5.45 -3.91
CA LEU A 90 -0.43 5.30 -2.53
C LEU A 90 -0.94 3.87 -2.30
N PHE A 91 -0.36 3.19 -1.32
CA PHE A 91 -0.82 1.86 -0.90
C PHE A 91 -1.85 1.97 0.24
N LEU A 92 -3.03 1.39 0.02
CA LEU A 92 -4.03 1.16 1.05
C LEU A 92 -4.00 -0.31 1.46
N GLY A 93 -3.32 -0.61 2.56
CA GLY A 93 -3.16 -1.96 3.09
C GLY A 93 -3.96 -2.20 4.37
N LYS A 94 -4.12 -3.47 4.72
CA LYS A 94 -4.53 -3.90 6.06
C LYS A 94 -3.29 -4.35 6.82
N CYS A 95 -3.27 -4.14 8.14
CA CYS A 95 -2.15 -4.54 8.99
C CYS A 95 -2.62 -5.10 10.33
N GLY A 96 -1.77 -5.89 10.98
CA GLY A 96 -1.90 -6.23 12.39
C GLY A 96 -1.37 -5.09 13.27
N GLY A 97 -2.17 -4.59 14.20
CA GLY A 97 -1.75 -3.61 15.18
C GLY A 97 -0.91 -4.26 16.29
N LEU A 98 0.31 -3.77 16.54
CA LEU A 98 1.25 -4.38 17.48
C LEU A 98 1.27 -3.73 18.86
N LYS A 99 0.60 -2.61 19.05
CA LYS A 99 0.51 -1.91 20.35
C LYS A 99 -0.81 -2.23 21.03
N ARG A 100 -0.78 -2.40 22.34
CA ARG A 100 -2.00 -2.64 23.17
C ARG A 100 -3.07 -1.57 22.99
N LYS A 101 -2.67 -0.36 22.63
CA LYS A 101 -3.57 0.79 22.41
C LYS A 101 -4.20 0.81 21.02
N ASN A 102 -3.64 0.07 20.05
CA ASN A 102 -4.26 0.00 18.74
C ASN A 102 -5.63 -0.67 18.85
N LYS A 103 -6.58 -0.18 18.08
CA LYS A 103 -7.92 -0.74 17.95
C LYS A 103 -8.19 -1.13 16.51
N ILE A 104 -9.04 -2.10 16.29
CA ILE A 104 -9.55 -2.43 14.97
C ILE A 104 -10.22 -1.19 14.38
N GLY A 105 -9.89 -0.84 13.14
CA GLY A 105 -10.34 0.37 12.48
C GLY A 105 -9.44 1.59 12.64
N ASP A 106 -8.39 1.51 13.49
CA ASP A 106 -7.38 2.55 13.57
C ASP A 106 -6.62 2.68 12.25
N LEU A 107 -6.20 3.90 11.96
CA LEU A 107 -5.34 4.22 10.83
C LEU A 107 -3.89 4.32 11.28
N ILE A 108 -2.99 3.74 10.50
CA ILE A 108 -1.55 3.85 10.70
C ILE A 108 -0.93 4.49 9.46
N LEU A 109 -0.23 5.61 9.65
CA LEU A 109 0.57 6.29 8.65
C LEU A 109 2.04 5.92 8.87
N PRO A 110 2.62 4.97 8.10
CA PRO A 110 3.99 4.53 8.28
C PRO A 110 4.98 5.62 7.97
N ILE A 111 5.91 5.93 8.88
CA ILE A 111 7.04 6.85 8.63
C ILE A 111 8.29 6.12 8.13
N ALA A 112 8.33 4.81 8.32
CA ALA A 112 9.36 3.91 7.80
C ALA A 112 8.84 2.48 7.82
N ALA A 113 9.45 1.59 7.05
CA ALA A 113 9.20 0.17 7.15
C ALA A 113 10.48 -0.63 7.34
N ILE A 114 10.41 -1.70 8.17
CA ILE A 114 11.50 -2.64 8.37
C ILE A 114 11.36 -3.76 7.33
N ARG A 115 12.44 -4.03 6.64
CA ARG A 115 12.56 -4.93 5.48
C ARG A 115 12.73 -6.39 5.91
N GLY A 116 11.70 -6.95 6.59
CA GLY A 116 11.71 -8.34 7.06
C GLY A 116 11.22 -9.35 6.02
N GLU A 117 10.80 -8.89 4.84
CA GLU A 117 10.21 -9.69 3.77
C GLU A 117 11.24 -10.30 2.80
N GLY A 118 12.44 -9.72 2.75
CA GLY A 118 13.54 -10.21 1.91
C GLY A 118 13.50 -9.74 0.45
N THR A 119 12.34 -9.65 -0.18
CA THR A 119 12.17 -9.27 -1.61
C THR A 119 12.86 -7.94 -1.96
N SER A 120 12.78 -6.96 -1.08
CA SER A 120 13.38 -5.64 -1.30
C SER A 120 14.92 -5.67 -1.37
N ASN A 121 15.57 -6.74 -0.87
CA ASN A 121 17.02 -6.90 -0.94
C ASN A 121 17.55 -7.10 -2.37
N ASP A 122 16.68 -7.53 -3.29
CA ASP A 122 17.02 -7.65 -4.72
C ASP A 122 17.15 -6.27 -5.41
N TYR A 123 16.68 -5.20 -4.76
CA TYR A 123 16.67 -3.83 -5.30
C TYR A 123 17.75 -2.95 -4.68
N PHE A 124 17.91 -3.02 -3.37
CA PHE A 124 18.92 -2.27 -2.62
C PHE A 124 19.44 -3.09 -1.44
N PRO A 125 20.71 -2.88 -1.02
CA PRO A 125 21.24 -3.50 0.18
C PRO A 125 20.42 -3.12 1.43
N SER A 126 20.50 -3.94 2.47
CA SER A 126 19.64 -3.85 3.68
C SER A 126 19.75 -2.53 4.42
N GLU A 127 20.90 -1.84 4.28
CA GLU A 127 21.19 -0.55 4.92
C GLU A 127 20.36 0.62 4.35
N VAL A 128 19.81 0.47 3.14
CA VAL A 128 18.94 1.50 2.55
C VAL A 128 17.58 1.46 3.25
N PRO A 129 17.17 2.54 3.93
CA PRO A 129 15.92 2.55 4.68
C PRO A 129 14.71 2.58 3.74
N ALA A 130 13.67 1.82 4.07
CA ALA A 130 12.40 1.87 3.38
C ALA A 130 11.55 3.05 3.91
N LEU A 131 11.56 4.16 3.17
CA LEU A 131 10.91 5.41 3.55
C LEU A 131 9.84 5.82 2.51
N PRO A 132 8.71 6.38 2.96
CA PRO A 132 7.73 6.98 2.06
C PRO A 132 8.17 8.35 1.55
N ALA A 133 7.59 8.79 0.45
CA ALA A 133 7.73 10.15 -0.04
C ALA A 133 7.01 11.15 0.90
N PHE A 134 7.71 12.18 1.34
CA PHE A 134 7.19 13.16 2.31
C PHE A 134 5.94 13.90 1.80
N SER A 135 5.84 14.16 0.50
CA SER A 135 4.64 14.78 -0.10
C SER A 135 3.38 13.95 0.12
N LEU A 136 3.48 12.62 -0.04
CA LEU A 136 2.37 11.70 0.24
C LEU A 136 2.05 11.66 1.72
N GLN A 137 3.05 11.62 2.60
CA GLN A 137 2.83 11.67 4.05
C GLN A 137 2.03 12.90 4.46
N LYS A 138 2.41 14.07 3.94
CA LYS A 138 1.73 15.34 4.22
C LYS A 138 0.27 15.32 3.75
N ALA A 139 0.04 14.90 2.50
CA ALA A 139 -1.31 14.84 1.92
C ALA A 139 -2.21 13.87 2.72
N ILE A 140 -1.72 12.67 3.02
CA ILE A 140 -2.47 11.67 3.81
C ILE A 140 -2.79 12.22 5.20
N SER A 141 -1.79 12.79 5.90
CA SER A 141 -1.98 13.37 7.23
C SER A 141 -3.05 14.45 7.24
N SER A 142 -2.97 15.40 6.29
CA SER A 142 -3.97 16.47 6.14
C SER A 142 -5.37 15.89 5.89
N THR A 143 -5.49 14.93 4.97
CA THR A 143 -6.78 14.32 4.64
C THR A 143 -7.40 13.61 5.84
N ILE A 144 -6.61 12.80 6.60
CA ILE A 144 -7.14 12.13 7.79
C ILE A 144 -7.68 13.16 8.80
N ARG A 145 -6.95 14.25 9.02
CA ARG A 145 -7.37 15.32 9.95
C ARG A 145 -8.62 16.05 9.45
N ASN A 146 -8.76 16.26 8.15
CA ASN A 146 -9.98 16.86 7.56
C ASN A 146 -11.22 15.97 7.76
N HIS A 147 -11.03 14.64 7.89
CA HIS A 147 -12.08 13.70 8.28
C HIS A 147 -12.34 13.66 9.80
N ASN A 148 -11.75 14.57 10.59
CA ASN A 148 -11.81 14.57 12.06
C ASN A 148 -11.39 13.23 12.69
N ARG A 149 -10.40 12.58 12.10
CA ARG A 149 -9.85 11.33 12.60
C ARG A 149 -8.44 11.49 13.12
N ASP A 150 -8.12 10.67 14.10
CA ASP A 150 -6.76 10.47 14.57
C ASP A 150 -6.12 9.28 13.85
N TYR A 151 -4.81 9.22 13.92
CA TYR A 151 -4.02 8.13 13.36
C TYR A 151 -2.75 7.90 14.18
N TRP A 152 -2.22 6.70 14.08
CA TRP A 152 -0.91 6.36 14.64
C TRP A 152 0.17 6.58 13.59
N THR A 153 1.35 6.96 14.05
CA THR A 153 2.56 6.94 13.21
C THR A 153 3.61 6.05 13.84
N GLY A 154 4.49 5.49 13.02
CA GLY A 154 5.59 4.67 13.51
C GLY A 154 6.16 3.78 12.42
N THR A 155 7.10 2.95 12.84
CA THR A 155 7.72 1.96 11.95
C THR A 155 6.80 0.74 11.81
N VAL A 156 6.61 0.28 10.58
CA VAL A 156 5.89 -0.95 10.25
C VAL A 156 6.91 -2.05 9.93
N TYR A 157 6.64 -3.27 10.34
CA TYR A 157 7.45 -4.44 9.95
C TYR A 157 6.77 -5.14 8.79
N SER A 158 7.43 -5.24 7.64
CA SER A 158 6.92 -6.07 6.53
C SER A 158 7.54 -7.45 6.59
N THR A 159 6.70 -8.49 6.59
CA THR A 159 7.12 -9.89 6.66
C THR A 159 6.68 -10.66 5.40
N ASN A 160 7.42 -11.69 5.01
CA ASN A 160 6.97 -12.66 4.00
C ASN A 160 6.30 -13.89 4.63
N ARG A 161 6.27 -13.99 5.96
CA ARG A 161 5.67 -15.10 6.70
C ARG A 161 4.24 -14.75 7.12
N ARG A 162 3.23 -15.37 6.47
CA ARG A 162 1.82 -15.07 6.73
C ARG A 162 1.33 -15.62 8.07
N VAL A 163 1.76 -16.81 8.45
CA VAL A 163 1.36 -17.48 9.68
C VAL A 163 2.49 -17.41 10.69
N TRP A 164 2.41 -16.52 11.65
CA TRP A 164 3.45 -16.27 12.66
C TRP A 164 2.89 -16.01 14.07
N GLU A 165 1.59 -15.89 14.22
CA GLU A 165 0.92 -15.47 15.47
C GLU A 165 1.11 -16.48 16.61
N HIS A 166 1.56 -17.69 16.31
CA HIS A 166 1.93 -18.73 17.27
C HIS A 166 3.38 -18.62 17.78
N ASP A 167 4.21 -17.76 17.16
CA ASP A 167 5.65 -17.65 17.43
C ASP A 167 5.90 -16.56 18.48
N ASP A 168 6.07 -16.97 19.71
CA ASP A 168 6.28 -16.05 20.83
C ASP A 168 7.66 -15.36 20.79
N GLU A 169 8.69 -15.99 20.24
CA GLU A 169 10.00 -15.38 20.05
C GLU A 169 9.92 -14.24 19.04
N PHE A 170 9.21 -14.47 17.93
CA PHE A 170 8.98 -13.44 16.94
C PHE A 170 8.14 -12.28 17.49
N LYS A 171 7.11 -12.55 18.32
CA LYS A 171 6.36 -11.50 19.04
C LYS A 171 7.26 -10.69 19.97
N GLN A 172 8.17 -11.33 20.70
CA GLN A 172 9.14 -10.63 21.56
C GLN A 172 10.10 -9.78 20.73
N TYR A 173 10.57 -10.30 19.60
CA TYR A 173 11.37 -9.53 18.63
C TYR A 173 10.65 -8.27 18.15
N LEU A 174 9.38 -8.38 17.69
CA LEU A 174 8.57 -7.25 17.26
C LEU A 174 8.36 -6.20 18.36
N ARG A 175 8.20 -6.63 19.63
CA ARG A 175 8.15 -5.72 20.78
C ARG A 175 9.47 -4.98 20.98
N ARG A 176 10.59 -5.72 20.94
CA ARG A 176 11.95 -5.17 21.13
C ARG A 176 12.31 -4.10 20.10
N ILE A 177 11.96 -4.31 18.83
CA ILE A 177 12.19 -3.35 17.75
C ILE A 177 11.12 -2.24 17.69
N ARG A 178 10.15 -2.25 18.61
CA ARG A 178 9.14 -1.21 18.81
C ARG A 178 8.24 -0.92 17.60
N CYS A 179 8.01 -1.87 16.70
CA CYS A 179 7.11 -1.68 15.58
C CYS A 179 5.70 -1.30 16.02
N MET A 180 5.05 -0.45 15.23
CA MET A 180 3.67 -0.03 15.42
C MET A 180 2.70 -1.05 14.84
N ALA A 181 3.02 -1.60 13.69
CA ALA A 181 2.21 -2.57 12.95
C ALA A 181 3.05 -3.57 12.18
N ILE A 182 2.40 -4.60 11.66
CA ILE A 182 2.98 -5.60 10.76
C ILE A 182 2.10 -5.78 9.54
N ASP A 183 2.73 -5.84 8.37
CA ASP A 183 2.11 -6.15 7.08
C ASP A 183 2.99 -7.07 6.23
N MET A 184 2.74 -7.16 4.94
CA MET A 184 3.52 -8.00 4.02
C MET A 184 4.08 -7.23 2.80
N GLU A 185 3.83 -5.91 2.67
CA GLU A 185 4.06 -5.18 1.42
C GLU A 185 4.78 -3.84 1.57
N THR A 186 4.56 -3.10 2.65
CA THR A 186 4.95 -1.68 2.77
C THR A 186 6.44 -1.45 2.50
N ALA A 187 7.33 -2.28 3.09
CA ALA A 187 8.77 -2.11 2.87
C ALA A 187 9.16 -2.31 1.41
N THR A 188 8.60 -3.33 0.76
CA THR A 188 8.84 -3.58 -0.66
C THR A 188 8.34 -2.43 -1.52
N ILE A 189 7.13 -1.92 -1.29
CA ILE A 189 6.59 -0.78 -2.05
C ILE A 189 7.48 0.45 -1.92
N PHE A 190 7.97 0.77 -0.71
CA PHE A 190 8.85 1.92 -0.51
C PHE A 190 10.20 1.76 -1.22
N ILE A 191 10.84 0.59 -1.08
CA ILE A 191 12.14 0.31 -1.69
C ILE A 191 12.04 0.23 -3.22
N THR A 192 11.07 -0.49 -3.75
CA THR A 192 10.90 -0.59 -5.21
C THR A 192 10.42 0.71 -5.85
N GLY A 193 9.65 1.50 -5.10
CA GLY A 193 9.30 2.87 -5.50
C GLY A 193 10.55 3.75 -5.61
N PHE A 194 11.41 3.72 -4.60
CA PHE A 194 12.68 4.44 -4.62
C PHE A 194 13.57 3.99 -5.79
N PHE A 195 13.71 2.69 -6.00
CA PHE A 195 14.48 2.11 -7.11
C PHE A 195 13.95 2.54 -8.48
N ASN A 196 12.65 2.54 -8.68
CA ASN A 196 12.00 2.91 -9.93
C ASN A 196 11.72 4.43 -10.06
N LYS A 197 12.15 5.25 -9.09
CA LYS A 197 11.94 6.71 -9.04
C LYS A 197 10.46 7.09 -9.02
N ILE A 198 9.63 6.30 -8.38
CA ILE A 198 8.20 6.50 -8.21
C ILE A 198 7.96 6.94 -6.76
N PRO A 199 7.39 8.13 -6.50
CA PRO A 199 7.03 8.53 -5.14
C PRO A 199 5.96 7.59 -4.57
N THR A 200 6.24 6.99 -3.41
CA THR A 200 5.34 6.04 -2.74
C THR A 200 4.95 6.48 -1.34
N GLY A 201 3.76 6.10 -0.93
CA GLY A 201 3.26 6.23 0.43
C GLY A 201 2.37 5.06 0.78
N ALA A 202 2.00 4.95 2.05
CA ALA A 202 1.06 3.95 2.52
C ALA A 202 0.15 4.54 3.60
N LEU A 203 -1.09 4.07 3.63
CA LEU A 203 -2.02 4.23 4.74
C LEU A 203 -2.54 2.84 5.08
N LEU A 204 -2.35 2.42 6.32
CA LEU A 204 -2.72 1.08 6.75
C LEU A 204 -3.92 1.12 7.69
N LEU A 205 -4.83 0.17 7.52
CA LEU A 205 -6.00 -0.04 8.36
C LEU A 205 -5.72 -1.21 9.30
N VAL A 206 -5.82 -0.99 10.61
CA VAL A 206 -5.70 -2.06 11.60
C VAL A 206 -6.88 -3.02 11.46
N SER A 207 -6.60 -4.24 11.05
CA SER A 207 -7.59 -5.30 10.84
C SER A 207 -7.65 -6.32 11.96
N ASP A 208 -6.61 -6.42 12.75
CA ASP A 208 -6.45 -7.40 13.84
C ASP A 208 -5.38 -6.94 14.84
N GLN A 209 -5.34 -7.62 16.00
CA GLN A 209 -4.39 -7.37 17.07
C GLN A 209 -3.62 -8.66 17.41
N PRO A 210 -2.67 -9.07 16.56
CA PRO A 210 -2.05 -10.41 16.63
C PRO A 210 -1.19 -10.64 17.87
N MET A 211 -0.97 -9.60 18.67
CA MET A 211 -0.19 -9.70 19.92
C MET A 211 -0.99 -10.25 21.12
N VAL A 212 -2.30 -10.42 20.96
CA VAL A 212 -3.20 -11.01 21.95
C VAL A 212 -4.02 -12.12 21.29
N PRO A 213 -4.29 -13.24 22.00
CA PRO A 213 -4.96 -14.41 21.41
C PRO A 213 -6.34 -14.08 20.80
N GLU A 214 -7.13 -13.26 21.49
CA GLU A 214 -8.48 -12.89 21.09
C GLU A 214 -8.49 -11.91 19.91
N GLY A 215 -7.35 -11.30 19.62
CA GLY A 215 -7.17 -10.33 18.53
C GLY A 215 -6.67 -10.93 17.23
N ILE A 216 -6.38 -12.23 17.20
CA ILE A 216 -5.95 -12.93 15.98
C ILE A 216 -7.08 -12.91 14.95
N LYS A 217 -6.73 -12.59 13.70
CA LYS A 217 -7.70 -12.45 12.60
C LYS A 217 -8.48 -13.74 12.36
N THR A 218 -9.80 -13.60 12.27
CA THR A 218 -10.74 -14.65 11.84
C THR A 218 -11.47 -14.21 10.56
N ALA A 219 -12.13 -15.15 9.89
CA ALA A 219 -12.94 -14.83 8.71
C ALA A 219 -14.09 -13.85 9.05
N GLU A 220 -14.68 -13.97 10.24
CA GLU A 220 -15.73 -13.09 10.70
C GLU A 220 -15.21 -11.68 11.02
N SER A 221 -14.09 -11.57 11.75
CA SER A 221 -13.48 -10.28 12.06
C SER A 221 -13.04 -9.55 10.80
N ASP A 222 -12.49 -10.24 9.79
CA ASP A 222 -12.09 -9.62 8.52
C ASP A 222 -13.30 -9.10 7.71
N LYS A 223 -14.42 -9.85 7.69
CA LYS A 223 -15.69 -9.39 7.08
C LYS A 223 -16.21 -8.14 7.80
N LYS A 224 -16.17 -8.12 9.14
CA LYS A 224 -16.59 -6.97 9.94
C LYS A 224 -15.76 -5.73 9.61
N VAL A 225 -14.43 -5.84 9.63
CA VAL A 225 -13.50 -4.75 9.28
C VAL A 225 -13.79 -4.21 7.87
N THR A 226 -13.97 -5.10 6.91
CA THR A 226 -14.28 -4.72 5.54
C THR A 226 -15.58 -3.92 5.47
N ARG A 227 -16.66 -4.39 6.12
CA ARG A 227 -17.95 -3.71 6.13
C ARG A 227 -17.93 -2.33 6.81
N GLU A 228 -17.20 -2.21 7.92
CA GLU A 228 -17.23 -1.01 8.77
C GLU A 228 -16.24 0.08 8.36
N PHE A 229 -15.07 -0.28 7.82
CA PHE A 229 -13.98 0.67 7.65
C PHE A 229 -13.45 0.82 6.22
N LEU A 230 -13.78 -0.11 5.30
CA LEU A 230 -13.20 -0.08 3.95
C LEU A 230 -13.59 1.18 3.18
N ASP A 231 -14.83 1.63 3.30
CA ASP A 231 -15.32 2.82 2.59
C ASP A 231 -14.57 4.08 3.01
N MET A 232 -14.42 4.30 4.30
CA MET A 232 -13.66 5.40 4.88
C MET A 232 -12.18 5.35 4.47
N HIS A 233 -11.55 4.17 4.56
CA HIS A 233 -10.15 3.98 4.21
C HIS A 233 -9.90 4.30 2.72
N LEU A 234 -10.77 3.81 1.83
CA LEU A 234 -10.72 4.13 0.40
C LEU A 234 -10.94 5.63 0.14
N GLN A 235 -11.92 6.26 0.83
CA GLN A 235 -12.19 7.69 0.66
C GLN A 235 -10.98 8.54 0.99
N ILE A 236 -10.35 8.29 2.14
CA ILE A 236 -9.13 9.02 2.54
C ILE A 236 -8.02 8.83 1.49
N GLY A 237 -7.84 7.63 0.97
CA GLY A 237 -6.84 7.38 -0.08
C GLY A 237 -7.10 8.15 -1.37
N ILE A 238 -8.35 8.18 -1.83
CA ILE A 238 -8.76 8.92 -3.03
C ILE A 238 -8.53 10.43 -2.83
N GLU A 239 -8.96 10.98 -1.72
CA GLU A 239 -8.82 12.41 -1.43
C GLU A 239 -7.36 12.83 -1.24
N SER A 240 -6.54 11.97 -0.61
CA SER A 240 -5.10 12.22 -0.47
C SER A 240 -4.39 12.32 -1.82
N LEU A 241 -4.73 11.47 -2.79
CA LEU A 241 -4.23 11.59 -4.15
C LEU A 241 -4.85 12.79 -4.89
N GLY A 242 -6.12 13.09 -4.62
CA GLY A 242 -6.82 14.28 -5.14
C GLY A 242 -6.13 15.59 -4.71
N GLU A 243 -5.66 15.68 -3.47
CA GLU A 243 -4.89 16.81 -2.98
C GLU A 243 -3.61 17.02 -3.81
N LEU A 244 -2.88 15.94 -4.11
CA LEU A 244 -1.68 16.02 -4.95
C LEU A 244 -1.98 16.38 -6.41
N ILE A 245 -3.11 15.94 -6.95
CA ILE A 245 -3.56 16.29 -8.30
C ILE A 245 -3.85 17.79 -8.40
N ASN A 246 -4.56 18.35 -7.42
CA ASN A 246 -5.07 19.72 -7.44
C ASN A 246 -4.02 20.75 -7.03
N HIS A 247 -3.18 20.44 -6.05
CA HIS A 247 -2.23 21.40 -5.46
C HIS A 247 -0.77 21.15 -5.86
N GLY A 248 -0.49 20.04 -6.55
CA GLY A 248 0.85 19.65 -6.95
C GLY A 248 1.77 19.34 -5.75
N VAL A 249 3.06 19.19 -6.03
CA VAL A 249 4.06 18.89 -5.01
C VAL A 249 4.72 20.18 -4.56
N THR A 250 4.42 20.64 -3.35
CA THR A 250 4.96 21.88 -2.78
C THR A 250 6.32 21.70 -2.07
N VAL A 251 6.77 20.47 -1.87
CA VAL A 251 8.03 20.14 -1.20
C VAL A 251 9.07 19.75 -2.23
N LYS A 252 10.26 20.36 -2.14
CA LYS A 252 11.40 19.92 -2.94
C LYS A 252 11.92 18.59 -2.39
N HIS A 253 11.96 17.60 -3.24
CA HIS A 253 12.53 16.30 -2.92
C HIS A 253 13.92 16.17 -3.54
N LEU A 254 14.76 15.36 -2.90
CA LEU A 254 15.96 14.88 -3.54
C LEU A 254 15.55 14.13 -4.82
N ARG A 255 16.06 14.56 -5.95
CA ARG A 255 15.88 13.88 -7.24
C ARG A 255 17.15 13.09 -7.51
N PHE A 256 16.97 11.83 -7.79
CA PHE A 256 18.08 10.92 -8.11
C PHE A 256 18.26 10.79 -9.62
#